data_4c9a32ae386ce5d334ec6a87ba49c853
#
_entry.id   4c9a32ae386ce5d334ec6a87ba49c853
#
_cell.length_a   1.000
_cell.length_b   1.000
_cell.length_c   1.000
_cell.angle_alpha   90.00
_cell.angle_beta   90.00
_cell.angle_gamma   90.00
#
_symmetry.space_group_name_H-M   'P 1'
#
loop_
_entity.id
_entity.type
_entity.pdbx_description
1 polymer ?
#
loop_
_entity_poly.entity_id
_entity_poly.type
_entity_poly.pdbx_seq_one_letter_code
_entity_poly.pdbx_strand_id
1 'polypeptide(L)'
;MSVRIVDVREITKPISSPIRNAYIDFTKMTTSLVAVVTDVVRDGKRVVGYGFNSNGRYGQGGLIRERFAARITEADPKSLLNAAGDNLDPDKVWAAMMTNEKPGGHGERSVAVGTIDMAVWDAVAKIAGKPLFRLLAERHGVKANPRVFVYAAGGYYYPGKDLSMLRAEMRGYLDRGYNVVKMKIGGADIDEDRRRIEAVLKEIGKDAQLAVDANGRFNLETAIAYAKMLRDYPLFWYEEAGDPLDYALQAALAEFYPGPMATGENLFSHHDARNLIRYGGMRPDRDWLQFDCALSYGLCEYQRTLEVLKTHGWSPSRCIPHGGHQMSLNIAAGLGLGGNESYPDLFQPYGGFPDGVRVENGHITMPELAGIGFEGKSDLYKEMKALAE
;
A
#
# COMPACT_ATOMS: atom_id res chain seq x y z
N MET A 1 -26.51 -2.91 22.47
CA MET A 1 -25.32 -3.31 23.28
C MET A 1 -24.18 -2.40 22.84
N SER A 2 -23.40 -1.86 23.76
CA SER A 2 -22.27 -1.00 23.42
C SER A 2 -21.10 -1.88 22.96
N VAL A 3 -20.47 -1.56 21.84
CA VAL A 3 -19.33 -2.30 21.27
C VAL A 3 -18.07 -2.04 22.10
N ARG A 4 -17.26 -3.06 22.34
CA ARG A 4 -15.95 -2.93 23.00
C ARG A 4 -14.87 -3.72 22.26
N ILE A 5 -13.66 -3.18 22.22
CA ILE A 5 -12.46 -3.95 21.93
C ILE A 5 -12.09 -4.69 23.21
N VAL A 6 -12.03 -6.01 23.15
CA VAL A 6 -11.73 -6.88 24.31
C VAL A 6 -10.29 -7.35 24.31
N ASP A 7 -9.63 -7.34 23.14
CA ASP A 7 -8.23 -7.73 23.02
C ASP A 7 -7.62 -7.20 21.71
N VAL A 8 -6.31 -6.96 21.70
CA VAL A 8 -5.52 -6.65 20.49
C VAL A 8 -4.30 -7.56 20.49
N ARG A 9 -4.28 -8.49 19.57
CA ARG A 9 -3.23 -9.52 19.45
C ARG A 9 -2.31 -9.26 18.29
N GLU A 10 -1.05 -9.62 18.44
CA GLU A 10 -0.04 -9.53 17.38
C GLU A 10 0.83 -10.77 17.35
N ILE A 11 1.19 -11.19 16.14
CA ILE A 11 2.25 -12.16 15.90
C ILE A 11 3.13 -11.72 14.74
N THR A 12 4.45 -11.77 14.93
CA THR A 12 5.43 -11.52 13.87
C THR A 12 5.74 -12.81 13.14
N LYS A 13 5.60 -12.80 11.80
CA LYS A 13 5.85 -13.97 10.93
C LYS A 13 6.86 -13.65 9.83
N PRO A 14 7.62 -14.64 9.34
CA PRO A 14 8.49 -14.46 8.18
C PRO A 14 7.66 -14.35 6.89
N ILE A 15 8.07 -13.44 6.01
CA ILE A 15 7.63 -13.34 4.61
C ILE A 15 8.82 -13.40 3.65
N SER A 16 9.86 -14.09 4.05
CA SER A 16 11.14 -14.14 3.32
C SER A 16 10.96 -14.53 1.85
N SER A 17 11.70 -13.86 0.99
CA SER A 17 11.71 -14.10 -0.46
C SER A 17 13.13 -13.92 -0.99
N PRO A 18 13.56 -14.66 -2.02
CA PRO A 18 14.90 -14.52 -2.60
C PRO A 18 15.06 -13.25 -3.46
N ILE A 19 14.04 -12.44 -3.59
CA ILE A 19 14.08 -11.22 -4.41
C ILE A 19 14.88 -10.10 -3.75
N ARG A 20 15.36 -9.18 -4.56
CA ARG A 20 16.08 -7.96 -4.16
C ARG A 20 15.68 -6.77 -5.01
N ASN A 21 15.62 -5.60 -4.40
CA ASN A 21 15.62 -4.32 -5.12
C ASN A 21 16.99 -3.64 -4.96
N ALA A 22 17.08 -2.34 -5.20
CA ALA A 22 18.34 -1.59 -5.10
C ALA A 22 18.89 -1.48 -3.67
N TYR A 23 18.06 -1.70 -2.64
CA TYR A 23 18.40 -1.59 -1.21
C TYR A 23 18.17 -2.86 -0.39
N ILE A 24 17.04 -3.53 -0.61
CA ILE A 24 16.52 -4.55 0.29
C ILE A 24 16.78 -5.94 -0.27
N ASP A 25 17.32 -6.81 0.58
CA ASP A 25 17.33 -8.26 0.44
C ASP A 25 16.19 -8.82 1.32
N PHE A 26 15.18 -9.39 0.67
CA PHE A 26 13.96 -9.85 1.34
C PHE A 26 14.07 -11.22 1.99
N THR A 27 15.27 -11.86 1.99
CA THR A 27 15.46 -13.19 2.56
C THR A 27 15.20 -13.31 4.05
N LYS A 28 15.25 -12.19 4.80
CA LYS A 28 15.00 -12.11 6.25
C LYS A 28 13.80 -11.24 6.61
N MET A 29 12.98 -10.88 5.63
CA MET A 29 11.83 -10.01 5.87
C MET A 29 10.79 -10.68 6.76
N THR A 30 10.19 -9.89 7.65
CA THR A 30 9.10 -10.32 8.54
C THR A 30 7.90 -9.38 8.40
N THR A 31 6.74 -9.84 8.83
CA THR A 31 5.51 -9.03 8.93
C THR A 31 4.83 -9.25 10.27
N SER A 32 4.16 -8.22 10.79
CA SER A 32 3.25 -8.33 11.92
C SER A 32 1.82 -8.55 11.42
N LEU A 33 1.16 -9.58 11.94
CA LEU A 33 -0.28 -9.79 11.84
C LEU A 33 -0.95 -9.29 13.10
N VAL A 34 -2.05 -8.59 12.97
CA VAL A 34 -2.83 -8.05 14.09
C VAL A 34 -4.28 -8.54 14.02
N ALA A 35 -4.85 -8.88 15.17
CA ALA A 35 -6.27 -9.15 15.36
C ALA A 35 -6.84 -8.21 16.44
N VAL A 36 -7.85 -7.42 16.08
CA VAL A 36 -8.66 -6.62 17.00
C VAL A 36 -9.93 -7.40 17.32
N VAL A 37 -10.01 -7.97 18.53
CA VAL A 37 -11.14 -8.79 18.98
C VAL A 37 -12.18 -7.90 19.62
N THR A 38 -13.44 -8.01 19.19
CA THR A 38 -14.56 -7.25 19.77
C THR A 38 -15.50 -8.15 20.59
N ASP A 39 -16.37 -7.56 21.40
CA ASP A 39 -17.45 -8.28 22.11
C ASP A 39 -18.71 -8.47 21.23
N VAL A 40 -18.72 -7.95 20.03
CA VAL A 40 -19.82 -8.15 19.07
C VAL A 40 -19.83 -9.59 18.57
N VAL A 41 -21.01 -10.23 18.63
CA VAL A 41 -21.19 -11.61 18.14
C VAL A 41 -22.10 -11.60 16.92
N ARG A 42 -21.66 -12.26 15.85
CA ARG A 42 -22.44 -12.56 14.65
C ARG A 42 -22.30 -14.04 14.29
N ASP A 43 -23.38 -14.67 13.98
CA ASP A 43 -23.44 -16.11 13.63
C ASP A 43 -22.69 -17.00 14.67
N GLY A 44 -22.85 -16.65 15.97
CA GLY A 44 -22.24 -17.38 17.08
C GLY A 44 -20.76 -17.15 17.29
N LYS A 45 -20.11 -16.24 16.52
CA LYS A 45 -18.67 -15.91 16.61
C LYS A 45 -18.46 -14.44 16.90
N ARG A 46 -17.39 -14.14 17.65
CA ARG A 46 -16.97 -12.75 17.84
C ARG A 46 -16.52 -12.14 16.51
N VAL A 47 -16.89 -10.88 16.30
CA VAL A 47 -16.35 -10.10 15.19
C VAL A 47 -14.91 -9.74 15.51
N VAL A 48 -14.00 -10.10 14.61
CA VAL A 48 -12.57 -9.83 14.70
C VAL A 48 -12.13 -9.08 13.44
N GLY A 49 -11.48 -7.96 13.64
CA GLY A 49 -10.83 -7.23 12.56
C GLY A 49 -9.37 -7.64 12.44
N TYR A 50 -8.87 -7.75 11.23
CA TYR A 50 -7.51 -8.17 10.93
C TYR A 50 -6.72 -7.10 10.18
N GLY A 51 -5.40 -7.10 10.38
CA GLY A 51 -4.46 -6.26 9.67
C GLY A 51 -3.08 -6.88 9.60
N PHE A 52 -2.26 -6.37 8.68
CA PHE A 52 -0.85 -6.71 8.60
C PHE A 52 -0.07 -5.51 8.04
N ASN A 53 1.23 -5.41 8.37
CA ASN A 53 2.03 -4.32 7.84
C ASN A 53 2.42 -4.57 6.37
N SER A 54 2.54 -3.49 5.61
CA SER A 54 2.89 -3.52 4.20
C SER A 54 4.30 -4.03 3.94
N ASN A 55 4.55 -4.52 2.74
CA ASN A 55 5.84 -5.03 2.30
C ASN A 55 6.94 -3.95 2.38
N GLY A 56 8.20 -4.36 2.54
CA GLY A 56 9.33 -3.45 2.63
C GLY A 56 9.59 -2.87 4.03
N ARG A 57 8.82 -3.28 5.03
CA ARG A 57 9.05 -2.97 6.45
C ARG A 57 8.96 -4.23 7.29
N TYR A 58 9.85 -4.34 8.29
CA TYR A 58 9.85 -5.47 9.20
C TYR A 58 8.64 -5.47 10.13
N GLY A 59 8.35 -6.62 10.73
CA GLY A 59 7.32 -6.74 11.75
C GLY A 59 7.56 -5.80 12.94
N GLN A 60 6.49 -5.23 13.48
CA GLN A 60 6.48 -4.17 14.50
C GLN A 60 6.00 -4.67 15.86
N GLY A 61 6.15 -5.96 16.15
CA GLY A 61 5.54 -6.63 17.29
C GLY A 61 5.73 -5.94 18.64
N GLY A 62 6.95 -5.48 18.95
CA GLY A 62 7.24 -4.76 20.20
C GLY A 62 6.43 -3.47 20.33
N LEU A 63 6.42 -2.62 19.31
CA LEU A 63 5.64 -1.37 19.32
C LEU A 63 4.14 -1.64 19.41
N ILE A 64 3.65 -2.65 18.68
CA ILE A 64 2.23 -3.00 18.67
C ILE A 64 1.80 -3.47 20.05
N ARG A 65 2.44 -4.51 20.61
CA ARG A 65 2.03 -5.14 21.87
C ARG A 65 2.23 -4.24 23.09
N GLU A 66 3.41 -3.63 23.21
CA GLU A 66 3.85 -2.97 24.43
C GLU A 66 3.42 -1.50 24.52
N ARG A 67 3.05 -0.89 23.39
CA ARG A 67 2.76 0.54 23.33
C ARG A 67 1.34 0.83 22.85
N PHE A 68 1.01 0.48 21.60
CA PHE A 68 -0.22 0.95 20.97
C PHE A 68 -1.44 0.10 21.34
N ALA A 69 -1.31 -1.23 21.43
CA ALA A 69 -2.39 -2.09 21.89
C ALA A 69 -2.79 -1.80 23.35
N ALA A 70 -1.81 -1.57 24.24
CA ALA A 70 -2.05 -1.21 25.64
C ALA A 70 -2.91 0.05 25.75
N ARG A 71 -2.63 1.10 24.97
CA ARG A 71 -3.40 2.34 24.99
C ARG A 71 -4.87 2.18 24.56
N ILE A 72 -5.14 1.24 23.65
CA ILE A 72 -6.51 0.92 23.24
C ILE A 72 -7.26 0.18 24.35
N THR A 73 -6.61 -0.83 24.94
CA THR A 73 -7.24 -1.68 25.97
C THR A 73 -7.42 -0.98 27.32
N GLU A 74 -6.59 0.01 27.62
CA GLU A 74 -6.67 0.86 28.82
C GLU A 74 -7.62 2.04 28.67
N ALA A 75 -8.01 2.42 27.43
CA ALA A 75 -8.95 3.50 27.20
C ALA A 75 -10.35 3.15 27.71
N ASP A 76 -11.11 4.17 28.16
CA ASP A 76 -12.54 3.97 28.42
C ASP A 76 -13.23 3.47 27.13
N PRO A 77 -13.83 2.27 27.14
CA PRO A 77 -14.48 1.72 25.96
C PRO A 77 -15.49 2.66 25.30
N LYS A 78 -16.20 3.48 26.11
CA LYS A 78 -17.19 4.43 25.60
C LYS A 78 -16.54 5.57 24.79
N SER A 79 -15.29 5.91 25.11
CA SER A 79 -14.54 6.95 24.38
C SER A 79 -14.15 6.53 22.96
N LEU A 80 -14.19 5.23 22.65
CA LEU A 80 -13.81 4.66 21.36
C LEU A 80 -15.01 4.47 20.40
N LEU A 81 -16.24 4.81 20.85
CA LEU A 81 -17.46 4.57 20.08
C LEU A 81 -17.81 5.74 19.15
N ASN A 82 -18.50 5.40 18.05
CA ASN A 82 -19.17 6.37 17.21
C ASN A 82 -20.30 7.10 17.96
N ALA A 83 -20.89 8.14 17.37
CA ALA A 83 -21.93 8.95 18.01
C ALA A 83 -23.20 8.14 18.36
N ALA A 84 -23.52 7.09 17.61
CA ALA A 84 -24.66 6.21 17.86
C ALA A 84 -24.39 5.18 18.97
N GLY A 85 -23.12 4.92 19.31
CA GLY A 85 -22.71 3.92 20.31
C GLY A 85 -22.85 2.47 19.84
N ASP A 86 -23.10 2.24 18.55
CA ASP A 86 -23.38 0.93 17.96
C ASP A 86 -22.19 0.35 17.17
N ASN A 87 -21.11 1.14 17.01
CA ASN A 87 -19.86 0.73 16.37
C ASN A 87 -18.66 1.47 16.97
N LEU A 88 -17.46 1.02 16.64
CA LEU A 88 -16.23 1.76 16.91
C LEU A 88 -16.12 2.99 16.00
N ASP A 89 -15.48 4.02 16.51
CA ASP A 89 -15.04 5.18 15.76
C ASP A 89 -13.54 5.05 15.46
N PRO A 90 -13.11 4.80 14.22
CA PRO A 90 -11.70 4.60 13.92
C PRO A 90 -10.83 5.80 14.29
N ASP A 91 -11.32 7.04 14.11
CA ASP A 91 -10.56 8.25 14.46
C ASP A 91 -10.33 8.35 15.98
N LYS A 92 -11.30 7.95 16.79
CA LYS A 92 -11.14 7.92 18.25
C LYS A 92 -10.19 6.82 18.71
N VAL A 93 -10.25 5.63 18.09
CA VAL A 93 -9.28 4.55 18.36
C VAL A 93 -7.88 4.99 17.94
N TRP A 94 -7.75 5.62 16.77
CA TRP A 94 -6.49 6.20 16.30
C TRP A 94 -5.95 7.26 17.28
N ALA A 95 -6.80 8.16 17.75
CA ALA A 95 -6.42 9.19 18.73
C ALA A 95 -5.94 8.58 20.06
N ALA A 96 -6.58 7.51 20.52
CA ALA A 96 -6.14 6.77 21.72
C ALA A 96 -4.73 6.20 21.51
N MET A 97 -4.43 5.57 20.37
CA MET A 97 -3.09 5.10 20.04
C MET A 97 -2.05 6.24 20.05
N MET A 98 -2.42 7.40 19.53
CA MET A 98 -1.50 8.55 19.39
C MET A 98 -1.39 9.42 20.66
N THR A 99 -2.06 9.06 21.75
CA THR A 99 -1.91 9.76 23.03
C THR A 99 -0.44 9.77 23.48
N ASN A 100 0.06 10.95 23.89
CA ASN A 100 1.46 11.17 24.31
C ASN A 100 2.51 10.92 23.21
N GLU A 101 2.15 10.95 21.94
CA GLU A 101 3.10 10.93 20.85
C GLU A 101 3.56 12.34 20.48
N LYS A 102 4.87 12.55 20.39
CA LYS A 102 5.41 13.82 19.88
C LYS A 102 5.22 13.91 18.36
N PRO A 103 4.94 15.11 17.82
CA PRO A 103 4.93 15.33 16.37
C PRO A 103 6.30 15.04 15.74
N GLY A 104 6.29 14.65 14.46
CA GLY A 104 7.50 14.35 13.68
C GLY A 104 8.16 13.02 14.09
N GLY A 105 9.33 12.75 13.51
CA GLY A 105 10.13 11.57 13.84
C GLY A 105 9.37 10.26 13.69
N HIS A 106 8.75 10.01 12.51
CA HIS A 106 7.79 8.92 12.32
C HIS A 106 8.38 7.54 12.62
N GLY A 107 9.51 7.20 11.98
CA GLY A 107 10.13 5.89 12.12
C GLY A 107 9.13 4.74 11.96
N GLU A 108 9.37 3.65 12.67
CA GLU A 108 8.52 2.45 12.62
C GLU A 108 7.16 2.61 13.34
N ARG A 109 6.99 3.70 14.09
CA ARG A 109 5.73 4.02 14.78
C ARG A 109 4.55 4.13 13.82
N SER A 110 4.76 4.73 12.67
CA SER A 110 3.72 4.90 11.64
C SER A 110 3.23 3.55 11.11
N VAL A 111 4.14 2.61 10.93
CA VAL A 111 3.85 1.25 10.46
C VAL A 111 3.05 0.48 11.53
N ALA A 112 3.47 0.54 12.80
CA ALA A 112 2.78 -0.12 13.90
C ALA A 112 1.33 0.37 14.07
N VAL A 113 1.13 1.68 14.05
CA VAL A 113 -0.21 2.29 14.15
C VAL A 113 -1.05 1.94 12.92
N GLY A 114 -0.48 2.01 11.71
CA GLY A 114 -1.18 1.68 10.47
C GLY A 114 -1.65 0.23 10.41
N THR A 115 -0.87 -0.70 10.97
CA THR A 115 -1.25 -2.12 11.06
C THR A 115 -2.46 -2.33 11.97
N ILE A 116 -2.51 -1.66 13.12
CA ILE A 116 -3.65 -1.75 14.04
C ILE A 116 -4.87 -1.03 13.44
N ASP A 117 -4.68 0.16 12.85
CA ASP A 117 -5.75 0.92 12.21
C ASP A 117 -6.44 0.12 11.10
N MET A 118 -5.69 -0.63 10.30
CA MET A 118 -6.23 -1.58 9.31
C MET A 118 -7.18 -2.59 9.98
N ALA A 119 -6.77 -3.20 11.10
CA ALA A 119 -7.59 -4.16 11.82
C ALA A 119 -8.84 -3.50 12.44
N VAL A 120 -8.74 -2.26 12.90
CA VAL A 120 -9.90 -1.49 13.41
C VAL A 120 -10.90 -1.22 12.29
N TRP A 121 -10.46 -0.75 11.12
CA TRP A 121 -11.35 -0.51 9.99
C TRP A 121 -12.01 -1.80 9.46
N ASP A 122 -11.29 -2.92 9.48
CA ASP A 122 -11.85 -4.23 9.14
C ASP A 122 -12.96 -4.62 10.12
N ALA A 123 -12.73 -4.45 11.45
CA ALA A 123 -13.75 -4.69 12.47
C ALA A 123 -14.97 -3.79 12.29
N VAL A 124 -14.76 -2.48 12.07
CA VAL A 124 -15.84 -1.49 11.88
C VAL A 124 -16.73 -1.86 10.69
N ALA A 125 -16.13 -2.23 9.56
CA ALA A 125 -16.88 -2.62 8.37
C ALA A 125 -17.62 -3.95 8.56
N LYS A 126 -17.03 -4.92 9.25
CA LYS A 126 -17.67 -6.19 9.64
C LYS A 126 -18.84 -5.97 10.61
N ILE A 127 -18.70 -5.10 11.61
CA ILE A 127 -19.80 -4.72 12.52
C ILE A 127 -20.93 -4.05 11.73
N ALA A 128 -20.62 -3.22 10.75
CA ALA A 128 -21.61 -2.63 9.85
C ALA A 128 -22.22 -3.64 8.85
N GLY A 129 -21.63 -4.85 8.71
CA GLY A 129 -22.07 -5.86 7.74
C GLY A 129 -21.83 -5.45 6.29
N LYS A 130 -20.83 -4.61 6.01
CA LYS A 130 -20.55 -4.03 4.69
C LYS A 130 -19.11 -4.29 4.28
N PRO A 131 -18.84 -4.42 2.96
CA PRO A 131 -17.48 -4.26 2.45
C PRO A 131 -16.93 -2.88 2.82
N LEU A 132 -15.64 -2.79 3.15
CA LEU A 132 -15.04 -1.53 3.57
C LEU A 132 -15.17 -0.45 2.48
N PHE A 133 -14.98 -0.79 1.20
CA PHE A 133 -15.11 0.18 0.11
C PHE A 133 -16.52 0.80 0.00
N ARG A 134 -17.56 0.03 0.31
CA ARG A 134 -18.94 0.53 0.37
C ARG A 134 -19.15 1.48 1.54
N LEU A 135 -18.62 1.09 2.70
CA LEU A 135 -18.68 1.92 3.91
C LEU A 135 -17.95 3.25 3.72
N LEU A 136 -16.76 3.24 3.08
CA LEU A 136 -16.01 4.44 2.78
C LEU A 136 -16.77 5.38 1.84
N ALA A 137 -17.29 4.84 0.74
CA ALA A 137 -18.07 5.63 -0.21
C ALA A 137 -19.30 6.28 0.44
N GLU A 138 -20.01 5.55 1.29
CA GLU A 138 -21.18 6.04 2.04
C GLU A 138 -20.77 7.17 3.02
N ARG A 139 -19.68 6.99 3.79
CA ARG A 139 -19.19 8.00 4.73
C ARG A 139 -18.79 9.32 4.03
N HIS A 140 -18.26 9.24 2.83
CA HIS A 140 -17.83 10.39 2.05
C HIS A 140 -18.89 10.92 1.07
N GLY A 141 -20.09 10.32 1.02
CA GLY A 141 -21.16 10.74 0.11
C GLY A 141 -20.80 10.61 -1.37
N VAL A 142 -19.95 9.63 -1.72
CA VAL A 142 -19.52 9.36 -3.09
C VAL A 142 -20.01 7.99 -3.56
N LYS A 143 -19.95 7.74 -4.87
CA LYS A 143 -20.31 6.45 -5.44
C LYS A 143 -19.09 5.53 -5.50
N ALA A 144 -19.15 4.38 -4.84
CA ALA A 144 -18.11 3.37 -4.97
C ALA A 144 -18.00 2.83 -6.41
N ASN A 145 -16.77 2.61 -6.84
CA ASN A 145 -16.48 1.88 -8.08
C ASN A 145 -15.77 0.56 -7.76
N PRO A 146 -16.47 -0.59 -7.83
CA PRO A 146 -15.83 -1.87 -7.51
C PRO A 146 -14.79 -2.30 -8.54
N ARG A 147 -14.75 -1.68 -9.73
CA ARG A 147 -13.76 -1.99 -10.76
C ARG A 147 -12.52 -1.13 -10.55
N VAL A 148 -11.43 -1.75 -10.10
CA VAL A 148 -10.17 -1.10 -9.72
C VAL A 148 -9.09 -1.44 -10.74
N PHE A 149 -8.41 -0.43 -11.28
CA PHE A 149 -7.19 -0.61 -12.07
C PHE A 149 -6.08 -1.20 -11.20
N VAL A 150 -5.32 -2.18 -11.76
CA VAL A 150 -4.19 -2.79 -11.08
C VAL A 150 -3.02 -2.98 -12.05
N TYR A 151 -1.81 -2.82 -11.53
CA TYR A 151 -0.59 -3.16 -12.25
C TYR A 151 0.21 -4.22 -11.51
N ALA A 152 1.01 -5.00 -12.24
CA ALA A 152 1.85 -6.04 -11.64
C ALA A 152 3.23 -5.50 -11.30
N ALA A 153 3.61 -5.57 -10.03
CA ALA A 153 4.97 -5.27 -9.58
C ALA A 153 5.84 -6.53 -9.57
N GLY A 154 7.00 -6.43 -10.20
CA GLY A 154 7.96 -7.50 -10.32
C GLY A 154 9.32 -6.99 -10.79
N GLY A 155 9.99 -7.75 -11.65
CA GLY A 155 11.25 -7.35 -12.24
C GLY A 155 12.39 -7.14 -11.23
N TYR A 156 12.27 -7.75 -10.04
CA TYR A 156 13.31 -7.71 -9.01
C TYR A 156 14.59 -8.41 -9.47
N TYR A 157 15.69 -8.09 -8.79
CA TYR A 157 16.95 -8.80 -8.96
C TYR A 157 16.97 -10.03 -8.04
N TYR A 158 17.55 -11.12 -8.50
CA TYR A 158 17.93 -12.27 -7.68
C TYR A 158 19.00 -13.10 -8.38
N PRO A 159 19.79 -13.88 -7.64
CA PRO A 159 20.87 -14.68 -8.22
C PRO A 159 20.37 -15.62 -9.31
N GLY A 160 21.03 -15.62 -10.48
CA GLY A 160 20.69 -16.46 -11.62
C GLY A 160 19.56 -15.95 -12.52
N LYS A 161 18.91 -14.83 -12.19
CA LYS A 161 17.88 -14.24 -13.05
C LYS A 161 18.52 -13.55 -14.25
N ASP A 162 18.34 -14.13 -15.41
CA ASP A 162 18.76 -13.58 -16.70
C ASP A 162 17.62 -12.82 -17.42
N LEU A 163 17.92 -12.26 -18.59
CA LEU A 163 16.93 -11.55 -19.41
C LEU A 163 15.80 -12.46 -19.91
N SER A 164 16.05 -13.74 -20.08
CA SER A 164 15.03 -14.72 -20.49
C SER A 164 13.99 -14.91 -19.37
N MET A 165 14.45 -15.08 -18.15
CA MET A 165 13.60 -15.21 -16.98
C MET A 165 12.80 -13.92 -16.70
N LEU A 166 13.44 -12.75 -16.85
CA LEU A 166 12.78 -11.46 -16.72
C LEU A 166 11.65 -11.29 -17.77
N ARG A 167 11.89 -11.63 -19.02
CA ARG A 167 10.87 -11.59 -20.08
C ARG A 167 9.73 -12.55 -19.79
N ALA A 168 10.04 -13.79 -19.38
CA ALA A 168 9.03 -14.79 -19.02
C ALA A 168 8.14 -14.33 -17.86
N GLU A 169 8.71 -13.69 -16.83
CA GLU A 169 7.96 -13.08 -15.74
C GLU A 169 6.97 -12.02 -16.25
N MET A 170 7.45 -11.07 -17.07
CA MET A 170 6.60 -10.01 -17.62
C MET A 170 5.51 -10.55 -18.54
N ARG A 171 5.83 -11.54 -19.37
CA ARG A 171 4.83 -12.25 -20.19
C ARG A 171 3.77 -12.90 -19.31
N GLY A 172 4.17 -13.59 -18.24
CA GLY A 172 3.26 -14.22 -17.28
C GLY A 172 2.27 -13.24 -16.64
N TYR A 173 2.66 -11.98 -16.44
CA TYR A 173 1.74 -10.94 -15.97
C TYR A 173 0.73 -10.52 -17.05
N LEU A 174 1.17 -10.35 -18.29
CA LEU A 174 0.26 -10.05 -19.41
C LEU A 174 -0.75 -11.18 -19.63
N ASP A 175 -0.31 -12.44 -19.58
CA ASP A 175 -1.17 -13.62 -19.74
C ASP A 175 -2.25 -13.72 -18.66
N ARG A 176 -2.03 -13.08 -17.51
CA ARG A 176 -3.02 -12.95 -16.41
C ARG A 176 -3.95 -11.74 -16.56
N GLY A 177 -3.80 -10.95 -17.63
CA GLY A 177 -4.69 -9.83 -17.94
C GLY A 177 -4.20 -8.46 -17.50
N TYR A 178 -2.96 -8.33 -16.98
CA TYR A 178 -2.35 -7.02 -16.71
C TYR A 178 -1.95 -6.34 -18.01
N ASN A 179 -2.06 -5.01 -18.03
CA ASN A 179 -1.61 -4.16 -19.14
C ASN A 179 -0.58 -3.10 -18.72
N VAL A 180 -0.21 -3.07 -17.45
CA VAL A 180 0.93 -2.33 -16.92
C VAL A 180 1.74 -3.26 -16.03
N VAL A 181 3.05 -3.30 -16.24
CA VAL A 181 4.01 -4.04 -15.44
C VAL A 181 5.08 -3.10 -14.90
N LYS A 182 5.61 -3.38 -13.71
CA LYS A 182 6.69 -2.60 -13.10
C LYS A 182 7.93 -3.47 -12.92
N MET A 183 9.11 -2.91 -13.20
CA MET A 183 10.38 -3.55 -12.91
C MET A 183 11.31 -2.66 -12.10
N LYS A 184 12.21 -3.28 -11.34
CA LYS A 184 13.23 -2.58 -10.57
C LYS A 184 14.42 -2.19 -11.43
N ILE A 185 14.98 -1.00 -11.16
CA ILE A 185 16.22 -0.45 -11.74
C ILE A 185 17.14 0.02 -10.60
N GLY A 186 18.40 0.35 -10.91
CA GLY A 186 19.36 0.87 -9.92
C GLY A 186 20.07 -0.20 -9.08
N GLY A 187 19.74 -1.46 -9.26
CA GLY A 187 20.45 -2.59 -8.65
C GLY A 187 21.59 -3.14 -9.53
N ALA A 188 21.71 -2.65 -10.77
CA ALA A 188 22.77 -2.92 -11.73
C ALA A 188 23.33 -1.60 -12.26
N ASP A 189 24.34 -1.66 -13.16
CA ASP A 189 24.78 -0.47 -13.88
C ASP A 189 23.74 -0.02 -14.92
N ILE A 190 23.86 1.23 -15.38
CA ILE A 190 22.89 1.85 -16.27
C ILE A 190 22.78 1.13 -17.62
N ASP A 191 23.85 0.53 -18.14
CA ASP A 191 23.83 -0.18 -19.41
C ASP A 191 23.15 -1.55 -19.28
N GLU A 192 23.33 -2.22 -18.15
CA GLU A 192 22.59 -3.46 -17.84
C GLU A 192 21.09 -3.16 -17.63
N ASP A 193 20.76 -2.12 -16.87
CA ASP A 193 19.35 -1.74 -16.68
C ASP A 193 18.71 -1.31 -18.01
N ARG A 194 19.44 -0.64 -18.90
CA ARG A 194 18.97 -0.34 -20.27
C ARG A 194 18.63 -1.62 -21.02
N ARG A 195 19.54 -2.61 -21.03
CA ARG A 195 19.28 -3.91 -21.70
C ARG A 195 18.06 -4.61 -21.11
N ARG A 196 17.88 -4.55 -19.80
CA ARG A 196 16.71 -5.11 -19.12
C ARG A 196 15.42 -4.41 -19.54
N ILE A 197 15.40 -3.07 -19.56
CA ILE A 197 14.25 -2.25 -19.98
C ILE A 197 13.89 -2.55 -21.43
N GLU A 198 14.86 -2.54 -22.35
CA GLU A 198 14.64 -2.84 -23.77
C GLU A 198 14.12 -4.26 -24.00
N ALA A 199 14.63 -5.23 -23.24
CA ALA A 199 14.15 -6.62 -23.29
C ALA A 199 12.69 -6.73 -22.85
N VAL A 200 12.30 -6.01 -21.79
CA VAL A 200 10.92 -5.98 -21.31
C VAL A 200 10.01 -5.24 -22.29
N LEU A 201 10.40 -4.06 -22.77
CA LEU A 201 9.60 -3.30 -23.74
C LEU A 201 9.36 -4.09 -25.04
N LYS A 202 10.37 -4.82 -25.51
CA LYS A 202 10.22 -5.73 -26.65
C LYS A 202 9.23 -6.88 -26.36
N GLU A 203 9.24 -7.41 -25.14
CA GLU A 203 8.39 -8.54 -24.73
C GLU A 203 6.93 -8.13 -24.56
N ILE A 204 6.66 -6.99 -23.91
CA ILE A 204 5.29 -6.53 -23.64
C ILE A 204 4.61 -5.90 -24.87
N GLY A 205 5.40 -5.47 -25.87
CA GLY A 205 4.88 -4.88 -27.10
C GLY A 205 4.23 -3.51 -26.92
N LYS A 206 3.26 -3.17 -27.78
CA LYS A 206 2.61 -1.85 -27.83
C LYS A 206 1.31 -1.77 -27.01
N ASP A 207 0.77 -2.91 -26.61
CA ASP A 207 -0.54 -3.00 -25.95
C ASP A 207 -0.43 -2.94 -24.41
N ALA A 208 0.81 -2.91 -23.90
CA ALA A 208 1.11 -2.79 -22.48
C ALA A 208 2.15 -1.70 -22.22
N GLN A 209 2.22 -1.25 -20.96
CA GLN A 209 3.15 -0.21 -20.54
C GLN A 209 4.09 -0.70 -19.45
N LEU A 210 5.28 -0.12 -19.40
CA LEU A 210 6.29 -0.41 -18.40
C LEU A 210 6.45 0.77 -17.44
N ALA A 211 6.40 0.49 -16.13
CA ALA A 211 6.89 1.37 -15.08
C ALA A 211 8.27 0.91 -14.60
N VAL A 212 9.15 1.84 -14.23
CA VAL A 212 10.46 1.53 -13.68
C VAL A 212 10.64 2.19 -12.32
N ASP A 213 11.31 1.49 -11.39
CA ASP A 213 11.39 1.87 -9.98
C ASP A 213 12.82 1.71 -9.45
N ALA A 214 13.43 2.83 -9.01
CA ALA A 214 14.78 2.90 -8.48
C ALA A 214 14.84 2.79 -6.95
N ASN A 215 13.70 2.76 -6.26
CA ASN A 215 13.59 2.68 -4.79
C ASN A 215 14.49 3.70 -4.05
N GLY A 216 14.58 4.94 -4.53
CA GLY A 216 15.33 6.00 -3.86
C GLY A 216 16.85 5.90 -3.99
N ARG A 217 17.37 5.11 -4.91
CA ARG A 217 18.80 4.73 -4.95
C ARG A 217 19.73 5.85 -5.43
N PHE A 218 19.26 6.77 -6.25
CA PHE A 218 20.12 7.68 -6.99
C PHE A 218 20.37 8.99 -6.27
N ASN A 219 21.58 9.54 -6.45
CA ASN A 219 21.81 10.97 -6.30
C ASN A 219 21.29 11.72 -7.55
N LEU A 220 21.28 13.05 -7.52
CA LEU A 220 20.76 13.86 -8.63
C LEU A 220 21.47 13.59 -9.96
N GLU A 221 22.79 13.45 -9.97
CA GLU A 221 23.56 13.19 -11.18
C GLU A 221 23.14 11.87 -11.83
N THR A 222 23.06 10.80 -11.04
CA THR A 222 22.61 9.49 -11.50
C THR A 222 21.15 9.50 -11.92
N ALA A 223 20.27 10.16 -11.16
CA ALA A 223 18.87 10.32 -11.52
C ALA A 223 18.67 11.00 -12.87
N ILE A 224 19.46 12.06 -13.17
CA ILE A 224 19.46 12.74 -14.46
C ILE A 224 20.05 11.85 -15.57
N ALA A 225 21.10 11.07 -15.29
CA ALA A 225 21.66 10.13 -16.27
C ALA A 225 20.61 9.08 -16.69
N TYR A 226 19.88 8.51 -15.71
CA TYR A 226 18.75 7.63 -16.00
C TYR A 226 17.62 8.35 -16.73
N ALA A 227 17.24 9.57 -16.32
CA ALA A 227 16.21 10.34 -17.01
C ALA A 227 16.55 10.61 -18.49
N LYS A 228 17.83 10.87 -18.82
CA LYS A 228 18.30 11.00 -20.21
C LYS A 228 18.13 9.71 -21.00
N MET A 229 18.37 8.57 -20.39
CA MET A 229 18.19 7.26 -21.00
C MET A 229 16.71 6.91 -21.15
N LEU A 230 15.90 7.21 -20.12
CA LEU A 230 14.49 6.82 -20.04
C LEU A 230 13.55 7.66 -20.91
N ARG A 231 13.88 8.91 -21.20
CA ARG A 231 13.00 9.86 -21.93
C ARG A 231 12.58 9.39 -23.33
N ASP A 232 13.34 8.47 -23.93
CA ASP A 232 13.09 7.96 -25.27
C ASP A 232 12.17 6.73 -25.28
N TYR A 233 11.77 6.24 -24.08
CA TYR A 233 10.87 5.11 -23.91
C TYR A 233 9.47 5.58 -23.46
N PRO A 234 8.39 4.93 -23.93
CA PRO A 234 7.01 5.26 -23.52
C PRO A 234 6.67 4.64 -22.17
N LEU A 235 7.29 5.11 -21.08
CA LEU A 235 7.11 4.58 -19.75
C LEU A 235 5.78 5.04 -19.13
N PHE A 236 5.16 4.18 -18.33
CA PHE A 236 4.02 4.53 -17.49
C PHE A 236 4.44 5.51 -16.39
N TRP A 237 5.62 5.26 -15.75
CA TRP A 237 6.33 6.24 -14.91
C TRP A 237 7.78 5.86 -14.64
N TYR A 238 8.54 6.85 -14.13
CA TYR A 238 9.83 6.71 -13.48
C TYR A 238 9.62 6.96 -11.98
N GLU A 239 9.79 5.90 -11.17
CA GLU A 239 9.44 5.86 -9.76
C GLU A 239 10.66 6.06 -8.87
N GLU A 240 10.49 6.87 -7.83
CA GLU A 240 11.34 7.04 -6.66
C GLU A 240 12.85 7.08 -7.00
N ALA A 241 13.24 8.04 -7.84
CA ALA A 241 14.60 8.12 -8.35
C ALA A 241 15.65 8.34 -7.26
N GLY A 242 15.40 9.31 -6.35
CA GLY A 242 16.26 9.65 -5.22
C GLY A 242 15.61 9.43 -3.87
N ASP A 243 16.34 9.74 -2.79
CA ASP A 243 15.80 9.63 -1.44
C ASP A 243 14.42 10.27 -1.33
N PRO A 244 13.42 9.57 -0.80
CA PRO A 244 12.04 10.06 -0.72
C PRO A 244 11.87 11.40 0.03
N LEU A 245 12.78 11.73 0.93
CA LEU A 245 12.78 12.99 1.68
C LEU A 245 13.61 14.10 1.01
N ASP A 246 14.33 13.81 -0.07
CA ASP A 246 15.04 14.82 -0.84
C ASP A 246 14.11 15.49 -1.88
N TYR A 247 13.23 16.36 -1.39
CA TYR A 247 12.30 17.09 -2.26
C TYR A 247 13.01 18.00 -3.27
N ALA A 248 14.23 18.48 -2.95
CA ALA A 248 15.00 19.31 -3.88
C ALA A 248 15.51 18.49 -5.07
N LEU A 249 16.00 17.27 -4.84
CA LEU A 249 16.35 16.34 -5.90
C LEU A 249 15.14 16.04 -6.79
N GLN A 250 14.00 15.72 -6.15
CA GLN A 250 12.75 15.41 -6.87
C GLN A 250 12.30 16.59 -7.74
N ALA A 251 12.34 17.82 -7.23
CA ALA A 251 11.99 19.02 -7.97
C ALA A 251 12.94 19.26 -9.17
N ALA A 252 14.24 19.15 -8.95
CA ALA A 252 15.23 19.29 -10.03
C ALA A 252 15.05 18.22 -11.13
N LEU A 253 14.74 16.99 -10.74
CA LEU A 253 14.43 15.93 -11.70
C LEU A 253 13.14 16.23 -12.48
N ALA A 254 12.11 16.79 -11.83
CA ALA A 254 10.85 17.16 -12.46
C ALA A 254 11.01 18.24 -13.55
N GLU A 255 11.94 19.16 -13.38
CA GLU A 255 12.28 20.16 -14.40
C GLU A 255 12.98 19.53 -15.60
N PHE A 256 13.72 18.46 -15.39
CA PHE A 256 14.55 17.81 -16.39
C PHE A 256 13.84 16.68 -17.14
N TYR A 257 13.04 15.85 -16.43
CA TYR A 257 12.38 14.67 -17.01
C TYR A 257 10.95 15.00 -17.43
N PRO A 258 10.63 14.96 -18.75
CA PRO A 258 9.32 15.33 -19.25
C PRO A 258 8.24 14.24 -19.04
N GLY A 259 8.65 12.98 -18.86
CA GLY A 259 7.75 11.83 -18.66
C GLY A 259 7.07 11.84 -17.29
N PRO A 260 6.08 10.97 -17.07
CA PRO A 260 5.44 10.82 -15.77
C PRO A 260 6.43 10.31 -14.71
N MET A 261 6.36 10.87 -13.52
CA MET A 261 7.08 10.40 -12.33
C MET A 261 6.11 9.83 -11.30
N ALA A 262 6.61 8.98 -10.42
CA ALA A 262 5.86 8.45 -9.31
C ALA A 262 6.72 8.42 -8.03
N THR A 263 6.11 8.72 -6.88
CA THR A 263 6.76 8.62 -5.56
C THR A 263 5.74 8.70 -4.45
N GLY A 264 6.14 8.43 -3.21
CA GLY A 264 5.32 8.64 -2.02
C GLY A 264 5.19 7.43 -1.11
N GLU A 265 5.62 6.24 -1.51
CA GLU A 265 5.52 5.01 -0.69
C GLU A 265 6.24 5.13 0.66
N ASN A 266 7.31 5.92 0.72
CA ASN A 266 8.14 6.16 1.90
C ASN A 266 7.83 7.48 2.63
N LEU A 267 6.67 8.09 2.37
CA LEU A 267 6.18 9.29 3.05
C LEU A 267 5.07 8.90 4.03
N PHE A 268 5.31 9.08 5.32
CA PHE A 268 4.54 8.43 6.37
C PHE A 268 3.51 9.31 7.09
N SER A 269 3.24 10.50 6.55
CA SER A 269 2.19 11.37 7.09
C SER A 269 1.62 12.33 6.04
N HIS A 270 0.45 12.90 6.32
CA HIS A 270 -0.10 13.99 5.50
C HIS A 270 0.82 15.23 5.47
N HIS A 271 1.69 15.40 6.46
CA HIS A 271 2.70 16.46 6.47
C HIS A 271 3.79 16.21 5.43
N ASP A 272 4.27 14.97 5.31
CA ASP A 272 5.25 14.59 4.29
C ASP A 272 4.64 14.69 2.89
N ALA A 273 3.40 14.21 2.72
CA ALA A 273 2.64 14.36 1.47
C ALA A 273 2.51 15.84 1.06
N ARG A 274 2.16 16.72 2.02
CA ARG A 274 2.09 18.15 1.79
C ARG A 274 3.43 18.75 1.39
N ASN A 275 4.53 18.31 2.02
CA ASN A 275 5.86 18.79 1.69
C ASN A 275 6.29 18.34 0.29
N LEU A 276 6.02 17.09 -0.09
CA LEU A 276 6.22 16.61 -1.47
C LEU A 276 5.47 17.50 -2.47
N ILE A 277 4.19 17.76 -2.25
CA ILE A 277 3.36 18.59 -3.15
C ILE A 277 3.90 20.02 -3.26
N ARG A 278 4.37 20.60 -2.15
CA ARG A 278 4.85 21.99 -2.12
C ARG A 278 6.24 22.16 -2.67
N TYR A 279 7.13 21.19 -2.47
CA TYR A 279 8.56 21.36 -2.67
C TYR A 279 9.19 20.34 -3.61
N GLY A 280 8.50 19.23 -3.92
CA GLY A 280 9.02 18.15 -4.75
C GLY A 280 8.79 18.30 -6.24
N GLY A 281 8.22 19.43 -6.70
CA GLY A 281 8.03 19.69 -8.13
C GLY A 281 7.05 18.73 -8.83
N MET A 282 6.21 18.02 -8.08
CA MET A 282 5.24 17.08 -8.64
C MET A 282 4.14 17.79 -9.43
N ARG A 283 3.74 17.18 -10.55
CA ARG A 283 2.83 17.76 -11.57
C ARG A 283 1.49 17.03 -11.57
N PRO A 284 0.38 17.66 -11.13
CA PRO A 284 -0.92 16.99 -10.97
C PRO A 284 -1.56 16.51 -12.28
N ASP A 285 -1.11 17.04 -13.43
CA ASP A 285 -1.60 16.67 -14.75
C ASP A 285 -1.00 15.35 -15.29
N ARG A 286 0.14 14.89 -14.75
CA ARG A 286 0.88 13.74 -15.29
C ARG A 286 1.52 12.81 -14.28
N ASP A 287 1.94 13.28 -13.10
CA ASP A 287 2.66 12.48 -12.10
C ASP A 287 1.70 11.68 -11.21
N TRP A 288 2.24 10.69 -10.51
CA TRP A 288 1.51 9.76 -9.68
C TRP A 288 2.01 9.78 -8.24
N LEU A 289 1.09 9.56 -7.30
CA LEU A 289 1.36 9.54 -5.86
C LEU A 289 1.09 8.14 -5.32
N GLN A 290 2.06 7.58 -4.59
CA GLN A 290 2.04 6.17 -4.20
C GLN A 290 1.96 5.99 -2.67
N PHE A 291 1.35 6.95 -1.95
CA PHE A 291 1.19 6.86 -0.50
C PHE A 291 0.57 5.52 -0.09
N ASP A 292 1.21 4.86 0.87
CA ASP A 292 0.77 3.58 1.42
C ASP A 292 0.12 3.78 2.78
N CYS A 293 -1.18 3.50 2.90
CA CYS A 293 -1.91 3.72 4.15
C CYS A 293 -1.41 2.83 5.29
N ALA A 294 -0.95 1.61 5.00
CA ALA A 294 -0.44 0.71 6.02
C ALA A 294 0.91 1.13 6.59
N LEU A 295 1.71 1.88 5.82
CA LEU A 295 2.99 2.46 6.28
C LEU A 295 2.82 3.81 6.95
N SER A 296 1.77 4.56 6.64
CA SER A 296 1.56 5.95 7.06
C SER A 296 0.41 6.10 8.06
N TYR A 297 0.50 5.47 9.22
CA TYR A 297 -0.48 5.56 10.32
C TYR A 297 -1.91 5.10 9.98
N GLY A 298 -2.13 4.39 8.89
CA GLY A 298 -3.41 3.81 8.53
C GLY A 298 -4.36 4.71 7.73
N LEU A 299 -5.61 4.28 7.61
CA LEU A 299 -6.62 4.94 6.79
C LEU A 299 -7.07 6.27 7.40
N CYS A 300 -7.08 6.40 8.73
CA CYS A 300 -7.37 7.68 9.37
C CYS A 300 -6.41 8.79 8.92
N GLU A 301 -5.11 8.50 8.84
CA GLU A 301 -4.11 9.43 8.33
C GLU A 301 -4.17 9.57 6.80
N TYR A 302 -4.47 8.48 6.09
CA TYR A 302 -4.59 8.52 4.64
C TYR A 302 -5.72 9.44 4.16
N GLN A 303 -6.84 9.48 4.88
CA GLN A 303 -7.93 10.42 4.59
C GLN A 303 -7.48 11.88 4.73
N ARG A 304 -6.65 12.20 5.75
CA ARG A 304 -6.02 13.53 5.91
C ARG A 304 -5.08 13.84 4.74
N THR A 305 -4.35 12.83 4.24
CA THR A 305 -3.53 12.97 3.04
C THR A 305 -4.39 13.32 1.82
N LEU A 306 -5.52 12.64 1.59
CA LEU A 306 -6.43 12.97 0.49
C LEU A 306 -7.01 14.40 0.60
N GLU A 307 -7.31 14.89 1.80
CA GLU A 307 -7.72 16.28 2.00
C GLU A 307 -6.60 17.29 1.67
N VAL A 308 -5.35 16.98 2.03
CA VAL A 308 -4.18 17.78 1.61
C VAL A 308 -4.08 17.81 0.09
N LEU A 309 -4.22 16.68 -0.60
CA LEU A 309 -4.18 16.63 -2.06
C LEU A 309 -5.27 17.51 -2.69
N LYS A 310 -6.49 17.36 -2.22
CA LYS A 310 -7.64 18.14 -2.69
C LYS A 310 -7.41 19.66 -2.53
N THR A 311 -6.89 20.10 -1.38
CA THR A 311 -6.60 21.53 -1.12
C THR A 311 -5.47 22.10 -1.99
N HIS A 312 -4.64 21.23 -2.59
CA HIS A 312 -3.57 21.60 -3.50
C HIS A 312 -3.87 21.27 -4.98
N GLY A 313 -5.14 21.03 -5.32
CA GLY A 313 -5.59 20.84 -6.71
C GLY A 313 -5.29 19.46 -7.29
N TRP A 314 -4.97 18.46 -6.46
CA TRP A 314 -4.77 17.08 -6.90
C TRP A 314 -6.08 16.29 -6.85
N SER A 315 -6.28 15.44 -7.84
CA SER A 315 -7.37 14.46 -7.83
C SER A 315 -6.94 13.19 -7.08
N PRO A 316 -7.81 12.55 -6.28
CA PRO A 316 -7.57 11.21 -5.75
C PRO A 316 -7.21 10.17 -6.82
N SER A 317 -7.70 10.36 -8.06
CA SER A 317 -7.37 9.50 -9.20
C SER A 317 -5.89 9.53 -9.62
N ARG A 318 -5.09 10.43 -9.06
CA ARG A 318 -3.63 10.44 -9.22
C ARG A 318 -2.89 9.66 -8.14
N CYS A 319 -3.62 9.02 -7.22
CA CYS A 319 -3.05 8.12 -6.22
C CYS A 319 -3.18 6.68 -6.69
N ILE A 320 -2.07 5.96 -6.73
CA ILE A 320 -2.01 4.51 -6.90
C ILE A 320 -1.15 3.96 -5.75
N PRO A 321 -1.75 3.52 -4.63
CA PRO A 321 -1.01 3.11 -3.45
C PRO A 321 -0.01 1.99 -3.71
N HIS A 322 1.14 2.10 -3.04
CA HIS A 322 2.12 1.02 -2.90
C HIS A 322 1.57 -0.12 -2.02
N GLY A 323 2.23 -1.27 -2.07
CA GLY A 323 2.10 -2.37 -1.11
C GLY A 323 1.22 -3.51 -1.58
N GLY A 324 0.38 -3.31 -2.57
CA GLY A 324 -0.40 -4.38 -3.19
C GLY A 324 -1.36 -5.10 -2.24
N HIS A 325 -1.82 -4.46 -1.17
CA HIS A 325 -2.67 -5.08 -0.16
C HIS A 325 -4.16 -4.74 -0.32
N GLN A 326 -5.03 -5.58 0.26
CA GLN A 326 -6.48 -5.47 0.10
C GLN A 326 -7.07 -4.17 0.69
N MET A 327 -6.42 -3.58 1.72
CA MET A 327 -6.85 -2.29 2.27
C MET A 327 -6.81 -1.19 1.19
N SER A 328 -5.71 -1.07 0.47
CA SER A 328 -5.55 -0.08 -0.60
C SER A 328 -6.53 -0.29 -1.75
N LEU A 329 -6.86 -1.54 -2.08
CA LEU A 329 -7.94 -1.86 -3.04
C LEU A 329 -9.29 -1.32 -2.57
N ASN A 330 -9.62 -1.47 -1.28
CA ASN A 330 -10.86 -0.93 -0.72
C ASN A 330 -10.87 0.60 -0.76
N ILE A 331 -9.74 1.26 -0.49
CA ILE A 331 -9.63 2.72 -0.59
C ILE A 331 -9.83 3.16 -2.04
N ALA A 332 -9.19 2.49 -2.99
CA ALA A 332 -9.31 2.80 -4.41
C ALA A 332 -10.76 2.66 -4.90
N ALA A 333 -11.42 1.56 -4.57
CA ALA A 333 -12.82 1.32 -4.92
C ALA A 333 -13.80 2.29 -4.24
N GLY A 334 -13.54 2.65 -2.98
CA GLY A 334 -14.44 3.47 -2.16
C GLY A 334 -14.26 4.96 -2.36
N LEU A 335 -13.03 5.44 -2.57
CA LEU A 335 -12.70 6.87 -2.63
C LEU A 335 -12.20 7.31 -4.01
N GLY A 336 -12.23 6.45 -5.03
CA GLY A 336 -11.92 6.80 -6.41
C GLY A 336 -10.45 7.10 -6.67
N LEU A 337 -9.55 6.30 -6.07
CA LEU A 337 -8.13 6.38 -6.41
C LEU A 337 -7.89 5.88 -7.84
N GLY A 338 -6.70 6.18 -8.39
CA GLY A 338 -6.31 5.80 -9.76
C GLY A 338 -6.12 4.31 -9.98
N GLY A 339 -5.93 3.55 -8.92
CA GLY A 339 -5.70 2.11 -8.98
C GLY A 339 -5.01 1.57 -7.73
N ASN A 340 -4.38 0.41 -7.87
CA ASN A 340 -3.61 -0.24 -6.82
C ASN A 340 -2.45 -1.06 -7.40
N GLU A 341 -1.34 -1.09 -6.69
CA GLU A 341 -0.26 -2.03 -6.96
C GLU A 341 -0.71 -3.47 -6.69
N SER A 342 -0.10 -4.46 -7.33
CA SER A 342 -0.32 -5.86 -6.98
C SER A 342 0.94 -6.71 -7.12
N TYR A 343 1.02 -7.74 -6.28
CA TYR A 343 2.09 -8.72 -6.26
C TYR A 343 1.51 -10.11 -6.53
N PRO A 344 1.31 -10.50 -7.80
CA PRO A 344 0.60 -11.76 -8.11
C PRO A 344 1.33 -13.02 -7.66
N ASP A 345 2.67 -12.99 -7.59
CA ASP A 345 3.51 -14.13 -7.22
C ASP A 345 4.39 -13.89 -5.99
N LEU A 346 4.49 -12.64 -5.54
CA LEU A 346 5.40 -12.25 -4.48
C LEU A 346 4.67 -12.07 -3.15
N PHE A 347 5.40 -12.23 -2.05
CA PHE A 347 4.91 -11.97 -0.69
C PHE A 347 3.68 -12.77 -0.29
N GLN A 348 3.57 -14.00 -0.80
CA GLN A 348 2.44 -14.87 -0.42
C GLN A 348 2.54 -15.29 1.06
N PRO A 349 1.39 -15.41 1.77
CA PRO A 349 0.02 -15.23 1.31
C PRO A 349 -0.50 -13.77 1.34
N TYR A 350 0.35 -12.77 1.59
CA TYR A 350 -0.04 -11.37 1.80
C TYR A 350 -0.31 -10.62 0.47
N GLY A 351 0.47 -10.91 -0.57
CA GLY A 351 0.29 -10.35 -1.92
C GLY A 351 -0.91 -10.95 -2.68
N GLY A 352 -1.29 -10.34 -3.79
CA GLY A 352 -2.38 -10.82 -4.66
C GLY A 352 -3.79 -10.46 -4.16
N PHE A 353 -4.79 -11.14 -4.71
CA PHE A 353 -6.21 -10.84 -4.51
C PHE A 353 -6.93 -11.96 -3.76
N PRO A 354 -8.20 -11.77 -3.32
CA PRO A 354 -9.06 -12.84 -2.86
C PRO A 354 -9.18 -13.96 -3.89
N ASP A 355 -9.48 -15.17 -3.41
CA ASP A 355 -9.56 -16.36 -4.23
C ASP A 355 -10.59 -16.19 -5.35
N GLY A 356 -10.23 -16.60 -6.55
CA GLY A 356 -11.09 -16.50 -7.73
C GLY A 356 -11.19 -15.12 -8.38
N VAL A 357 -10.65 -14.07 -7.76
CA VAL A 357 -10.56 -12.73 -8.38
C VAL A 357 -9.53 -12.77 -9.50
N ARG A 358 -9.94 -12.34 -10.70
CA ARG A 358 -9.09 -12.31 -11.90
C ARG A 358 -8.87 -10.88 -12.36
N VAL A 359 -7.73 -10.68 -13.02
CA VAL A 359 -7.47 -9.42 -13.72
C VAL A 359 -8.02 -9.51 -15.13
N GLU A 360 -8.83 -8.52 -15.51
CA GLU A 360 -9.43 -8.41 -16.83
C GLU A 360 -9.15 -7.02 -17.40
N ASN A 361 -8.34 -6.97 -18.46
CA ASN A 361 -7.92 -5.70 -19.08
C ASN A 361 -7.35 -4.70 -18.06
N GLY A 362 -6.38 -5.14 -17.24
CA GLY A 362 -5.73 -4.33 -16.23
C GLY A 362 -6.61 -3.94 -15.03
N HIS A 363 -7.76 -4.58 -14.82
CA HIS A 363 -8.66 -4.28 -13.70
C HIS A 363 -9.11 -5.56 -12.98
N ILE A 364 -9.44 -5.40 -11.71
CA ILE A 364 -10.19 -6.40 -10.94
C ILE A 364 -11.57 -5.86 -10.59
N THR A 365 -12.49 -6.76 -10.25
CA THR A 365 -13.75 -6.41 -9.60
C THR A 365 -13.68 -6.81 -8.13
N MET A 366 -13.92 -5.84 -7.24
CA MET A 366 -13.94 -6.08 -5.79
C MET A 366 -15.07 -7.03 -5.40
N PRO A 367 -14.79 -8.07 -4.60
CA PRO A 367 -15.83 -8.95 -4.08
C PRO A 367 -16.66 -8.24 -2.99
N GLU A 368 -17.93 -8.62 -2.86
CA GLU A 368 -18.86 -8.09 -1.83
C GLU A 368 -18.68 -8.83 -0.49
N LEU A 369 -17.48 -8.78 0.08
CA LEU A 369 -17.15 -9.38 1.37
C LEU A 369 -17.16 -8.31 2.48
N ALA A 370 -17.78 -8.61 3.63
CA ALA A 370 -17.78 -7.70 4.77
C ALA A 370 -16.35 -7.46 5.28
N GLY A 371 -16.06 -6.24 5.72
CA GLY A 371 -14.70 -5.87 6.13
C GLY A 371 -13.81 -5.51 4.94
N ILE A 372 -12.51 -5.73 5.08
CA ILE A 372 -11.51 -5.60 4.02
C ILE A 372 -11.60 -6.78 3.03
N GLY A 373 -12.21 -7.89 3.46
CA GLY A 373 -12.39 -9.08 2.65
C GLY A 373 -11.26 -10.10 2.78
N PHE A 374 -10.53 -10.10 3.90
CA PHE A 374 -9.46 -11.08 4.16
C PHE A 374 -9.96 -12.52 4.18
N GLU A 375 -11.22 -12.73 4.57
CA GLU A 375 -11.88 -14.04 4.57
C GLU A 375 -11.96 -14.68 3.18
N GLY A 376 -11.96 -13.87 2.13
CA GLY A 376 -11.95 -14.34 0.75
C GLY A 376 -10.58 -14.78 0.24
N LYS A 377 -9.52 -14.66 1.04
CA LYS A 377 -8.16 -15.11 0.71
C LYS A 377 -7.74 -16.22 1.65
N SER A 378 -8.06 -17.45 1.28
CA SER A 378 -8.02 -18.64 2.15
C SER A 378 -6.71 -18.82 2.90
N ASP A 379 -5.57 -18.71 2.23
CA ASP A 379 -4.26 -18.92 2.85
C ASP A 379 -3.91 -17.80 3.84
N LEU A 380 -4.20 -16.54 3.51
CA LEU A 380 -4.00 -15.42 4.43
C LEU A 380 -4.95 -15.50 5.62
N TYR A 381 -6.22 -15.81 5.37
CA TYR A 381 -7.23 -15.91 6.43
C TYR A 381 -6.91 -17.03 7.43
N LYS A 382 -6.37 -18.15 6.97
CA LYS A 382 -5.90 -19.22 7.84
C LYS A 382 -4.86 -18.73 8.86
N GLU A 383 -3.89 -17.92 8.41
CA GLU A 383 -2.88 -17.31 9.29
C GLU A 383 -3.50 -16.32 10.28
N MET A 384 -4.43 -15.47 9.80
CA MET A 384 -5.09 -14.46 10.61
C MET A 384 -6.06 -15.07 11.64
N LYS A 385 -6.82 -16.07 11.22
CA LYS A 385 -7.81 -16.74 12.09
C LYS A 385 -7.14 -17.42 13.29
N ALA A 386 -5.98 -18.06 13.07
CA ALA A 386 -5.22 -18.68 14.15
C ALA A 386 -4.79 -17.68 15.25
N LEU A 387 -4.65 -16.40 14.92
CA LEU A 387 -4.36 -15.35 15.89
C LEU A 387 -5.57 -14.99 16.76
N ALA A 388 -6.79 -15.22 16.28
CA ALA A 388 -8.02 -14.89 16.98
C ALA A 388 -8.52 -16.03 17.92
N GLU A 389 -8.09 -17.25 17.67
CA GLU A 389 -8.38 -18.44 18.50
C GLU A 389 -7.46 -18.47 19.74
#